data_939b3554fc787c737759ab0a307eeb63
#
_entry.id   939b3554fc787c737759ab0a307eeb63
#
_cell.length_a   1.000
_cell.length_b   1.000
_cell.length_c   1.000
_cell.angle_alpha   90.00
_cell.angle_beta   90.00
_cell.angle_gamma   90.00
#
_symmetry.space_group_name_H-M   'P 1'
#
loop_
_entity.id
_entity.type
_entity.pdbx_description
1 polymer ?
#
loop_
_entity_poly.entity_id
_entity_poly.type
_entity_poly.pdbx_seq_one_letter_code
_entity_poly.pdbx_strand_id
1 'polypeptide(L)'
;IDQPIDAAARRYIGEIFHTQKTGQNPFLLVDQVLLLYLAMHQETERLPAMLKCTLPYTTYQPFVRDGGSTADEMFCGRATELATIIDPNGACVVYGGRQLGKTALLERAESRCSKPENKAYAVYSTIIRQKSEAEAVETLLADIKRKTEGKVALKPCGTLREMCAQLSRMFMTGQIVSMHLLIDEVDDFLGAIADEAYRPIQPLVDLKRETKNNFKFVIAGLHNVCRAKNATRANGIFGQLGRPLCIKPLSPTDAMQLLSKPLRYLGFRIDRYPHLETILTN
;
A
#
# COMPACT_ATOMS: atom_id res chain seq x y z
N ILE A 1 7.46 -23.12 27.20
CA ILE A 1 6.89 -24.03 26.19
C ILE A 1 8.01 -24.97 25.74
N ASP A 2 7.79 -26.30 25.87
CA ASP A 2 8.84 -27.30 25.63
C ASP A 2 9.08 -27.59 24.12
N GLN A 3 8.22 -27.13 23.27
CA GLN A 3 8.38 -27.25 21.80
C GLN A 3 8.71 -25.91 21.16
N PRO A 4 9.58 -25.89 20.14
CA PRO A 4 9.89 -24.67 19.41
C PRO A 4 8.66 -24.16 18.66
N ILE A 5 8.43 -22.86 18.77
CA ILE A 5 7.34 -22.16 18.09
C ILE A 5 7.97 -21.19 17.09
N ASP A 6 7.54 -21.22 15.83
CA ASP A 6 8.01 -20.28 14.85
C ASP A 6 7.48 -18.85 15.10
N ALA A 7 8.09 -17.85 14.48
CA ALA A 7 7.74 -16.45 14.69
C ALA A 7 6.31 -16.11 14.24
N ALA A 8 5.77 -16.82 13.23
CA ALA A 8 4.41 -16.61 12.75
C ALA A 8 3.39 -17.16 13.76
N ALA A 9 3.62 -18.35 14.29
CA ALA A 9 2.79 -18.96 15.31
C ALA A 9 2.80 -18.13 16.62
N ARG A 10 3.96 -17.57 17.03
CA ARG A 10 4.05 -16.67 18.20
C ARG A 10 3.17 -15.43 18.01
N ARG A 11 3.27 -14.78 16.85
CA ARG A 11 2.47 -13.60 16.53
C ARG A 11 0.98 -13.92 16.52
N TYR A 12 0.59 -15.01 15.87
CA TYR A 12 -0.79 -15.45 15.79
C TYR A 12 -1.40 -15.74 17.17
N ILE A 13 -0.68 -16.45 18.04
CA ILE A 13 -1.12 -16.71 19.41
C ILE A 13 -1.24 -15.40 20.19
N GLY A 14 -0.27 -14.48 20.06
CA GLY A 14 -0.34 -13.15 20.65
C GLY A 14 -1.58 -12.37 20.23
N GLU A 15 -1.92 -12.40 18.93
CA GLU A 15 -3.11 -11.73 18.38
C GLU A 15 -4.42 -12.32 18.89
N ILE A 16 -4.55 -13.65 18.97
CA ILE A 16 -5.75 -14.31 19.47
C ILE A 16 -6.08 -13.87 20.89
N PHE A 17 -5.08 -13.86 21.77
CA PHE A 17 -5.29 -13.51 23.17
C PHE A 17 -5.61 -12.01 23.38
N HIS A 18 -5.15 -11.15 22.48
CA HIS A 18 -5.47 -9.73 22.53
C HIS A 18 -6.82 -9.36 21.93
N THR A 19 -7.36 -10.17 21.03
CA THR A 19 -8.67 -9.95 20.41
C THR A 19 -9.82 -10.44 21.28
N GLN A 20 -9.58 -11.38 22.18
CA GLN A 20 -10.60 -11.82 23.13
C GLN A 20 -10.78 -10.79 24.24
N LYS A 21 -11.97 -10.24 24.32
CA LYS A 21 -12.48 -9.09 25.09
C LYS A 21 -12.33 -9.12 26.61
N THR A 22 -11.50 -9.93 27.17
CA THR A 22 -11.45 -10.09 28.61
C THR A 22 -10.12 -9.60 29.16
N GLY A 23 -10.12 -8.53 29.89
CA GLY A 23 -9.18 -7.98 30.86
C GLY A 23 -7.86 -8.71 31.20
N GLN A 24 -7.38 -9.56 30.30
CA GLN A 24 -6.15 -10.30 30.47
C GLN A 24 -4.96 -9.41 30.12
N ASN A 25 -3.92 -9.52 30.91
CA ASN A 25 -2.68 -8.81 30.67
C ASN A 25 -2.02 -9.31 29.37
N PRO A 26 -1.41 -8.42 28.56
CA PRO A 26 -0.60 -8.84 27.44
C PRO A 26 0.54 -9.74 27.91
N PHE A 27 0.89 -10.74 27.10
CA PHE A 27 1.98 -11.65 27.40
C PHE A 27 2.85 -11.88 26.17
N LEU A 28 4.09 -12.24 26.40
CA LEU A 28 5.03 -12.63 25.37
C LEU A 28 5.31 -14.13 25.51
N LEU A 29 5.35 -14.84 24.39
CA LEU A 29 5.70 -16.26 24.37
C LEU A 29 7.21 -16.40 24.25
N VAL A 30 7.80 -17.06 25.23
CA VAL A 30 9.23 -17.36 25.29
C VAL A 30 9.40 -18.87 25.36
N ASP A 31 10.15 -19.45 24.41
CA ASP A 31 10.52 -20.86 24.40
C ASP A 31 12.04 -21.02 24.52
N GLN A 32 12.51 -22.25 24.64
CA GLN A 32 13.94 -22.53 24.76
C GLN A 32 14.76 -22.09 23.56
N VAL A 33 14.20 -22.19 22.35
CA VAL A 33 14.87 -21.76 21.13
C VAL A 33 15.09 -20.24 21.12
N LEU A 34 14.08 -19.47 21.56
CA LEU A 34 14.22 -18.03 21.70
C LEU A 34 15.26 -17.67 22.76
N LEU A 35 15.28 -18.37 23.90
CA LEU A 35 16.30 -18.12 24.94
C LEU A 35 17.71 -18.38 24.43
N LEU A 36 17.92 -19.48 23.70
CA LEU A 36 19.21 -19.78 23.09
C LEU A 36 19.58 -18.71 22.04
N TYR A 37 18.65 -18.32 21.21
CA TYR A 37 18.86 -17.25 20.23
C TYR A 37 19.27 -15.95 20.90
N LEU A 38 18.60 -15.53 21.98
CA LEU A 38 18.92 -14.32 22.72
C LEU A 38 20.28 -14.43 23.43
N ALA A 39 20.66 -15.62 23.90
CA ALA A 39 21.97 -15.83 24.52
C ALA A 39 23.15 -15.64 23.53
N MET A 40 22.91 -15.83 22.24
CA MET A 40 23.91 -15.60 21.18
C MET A 40 24.11 -14.11 20.86
N HIS A 41 23.22 -13.22 21.32
CA HIS A 41 23.32 -11.78 21.08
C HIS A 41 24.07 -11.07 22.20
N GLN A 42 24.69 -9.93 21.85
CA GLN A 42 25.28 -9.04 22.86
C GLN A 42 24.17 -8.52 23.80
N GLU A 43 24.54 -8.20 25.02
CA GLU A 43 23.56 -7.81 26.07
C GLU A 43 22.66 -6.65 25.63
N THR A 44 23.21 -5.66 24.95
CA THR A 44 22.48 -4.49 24.45
C THR A 44 21.50 -4.81 23.32
N GLU A 45 21.68 -5.93 22.62
CA GLU A 45 20.83 -6.35 21.50
C GLU A 45 19.76 -7.35 21.88
N ARG A 46 19.84 -7.95 23.07
CA ARG A 46 18.91 -9.00 23.51
C ARG A 46 17.47 -8.52 23.59
N LEU A 47 17.22 -7.35 24.17
CA LEU A 47 15.87 -6.80 24.29
C LEU A 47 15.26 -6.47 22.93
N PRO A 48 15.91 -5.76 22.03
CA PRO A 48 15.43 -5.57 20.65
C PRO A 48 15.16 -6.89 19.93
N ALA A 49 16.05 -7.87 20.03
CA ALA A 49 15.89 -9.19 19.42
C ALA A 49 14.67 -9.94 20.00
N MET A 50 14.49 -9.92 21.32
CA MET A 50 13.34 -10.52 22.00
C MET A 50 12.02 -9.88 21.51
N LEU A 51 11.95 -8.55 21.50
CA LEU A 51 10.76 -7.82 21.05
C LEU A 51 10.43 -8.11 19.59
N LYS A 52 11.44 -8.15 18.73
CA LYS A 52 11.29 -8.50 17.32
C LYS A 52 10.71 -9.90 17.10
N CYS A 53 11.07 -10.86 17.94
CA CYS A 53 10.61 -12.25 17.83
C CYS A 53 9.25 -12.50 18.50
N THR A 54 8.88 -11.72 19.50
CA THR A 54 7.72 -12.00 20.35
C THR A 54 6.54 -11.05 20.13
N LEU A 55 6.79 -9.83 19.66
CA LEU A 55 5.71 -8.89 19.38
C LEU A 55 4.90 -9.37 18.17
N PRO A 56 3.58 -9.11 18.16
CA PRO A 56 2.71 -9.42 17.03
C PRO A 56 2.91 -8.47 15.83
N TYR A 57 3.93 -7.63 15.88
CA TYR A 57 4.30 -6.68 14.83
C TYR A 57 5.55 -7.16 14.09
N THR A 58 5.60 -6.85 12.80
CA THR A 58 6.77 -7.17 11.96
C THR A 58 8.01 -6.40 12.37
N THR A 59 7.81 -5.28 13.06
CA THR A 59 8.91 -4.46 13.60
C THR A 59 8.67 -4.18 15.08
N TYR A 60 9.76 -4.10 15.86
CA TYR A 60 9.69 -3.71 17.28
C TYR A 60 9.40 -2.20 17.46
N GLN A 61 9.49 -1.42 16.39
CA GLN A 61 9.20 0.02 16.38
C GLN A 61 8.22 0.34 15.26
N PRO A 62 6.92 0.08 15.48
CA PRO A 62 5.90 0.18 14.43
C PRO A 62 5.59 1.61 14.01
N PHE A 63 5.92 2.61 14.85
CA PHE A 63 5.71 4.02 14.54
C PHE A 63 6.88 4.58 13.73
N VAL A 64 6.69 4.73 12.42
CA VAL A 64 7.69 5.31 11.52
C VAL A 64 7.36 6.78 11.29
N ARG A 65 8.33 7.67 11.50
CA ARG A 65 8.17 9.12 11.28
C ARG A 65 8.38 9.52 9.83
N ASP A 66 9.37 8.92 9.21
CA ASP A 66 9.72 9.22 7.83
C ASP A 66 8.94 8.29 6.91
N GLY A 67 8.47 8.81 5.78
CA GLY A 67 7.69 8.04 4.82
C GLY A 67 8.39 6.74 4.42
N GLY A 68 7.66 5.66 4.38
CA GLY A 68 8.16 4.33 4.06
C GLY A 68 7.04 3.31 4.12
N SER A 69 7.37 2.05 3.85
CA SER A 69 6.41 0.97 3.92
C SER A 69 5.83 0.85 5.34
N THR A 70 4.52 0.86 5.42
CA THR A 70 3.80 0.70 6.69
C THR A 70 3.60 -0.78 6.96
N ALA A 71 3.97 -1.24 8.16
CA ALA A 71 3.72 -2.62 8.56
C ALA A 71 2.22 -2.95 8.47
N ASP A 72 1.90 -4.17 8.03
CA ASP A 72 0.53 -4.62 7.77
C ASP A 72 -0.40 -4.44 8.96
N GLU A 73 0.10 -4.69 10.15
CA GLU A 73 -0.61 -4.57 11.43
C GLU A 73 -0.89 -3.12 11.84
N MET A 74 -0.17 -2.17 11.25
CA MET A 74 -0.37 -0.73 11.46
C MET A 74 -1.36 -0.11 10.48
N PHE A 75 -1.91 -0.91 9.57
CA PHE A 75 -2.91 -0.46 8.61
C PHE A 75 -4.30 -0.44 9.27
N CYS A 76 -4.75 0.73 9.69
CA CYS A 76 -6.02 0.93 10.40
C CYS A 76 -6.96 1.85 9.61
N GLY A 77 -8.28 1.63 9.73
CA GLY A 77 -9.31 2.58 9.34
C GLY A 77 -9.45 2.86 7.84
N ARG A 78 -8.95 1.99 6.96
CA ARG A 78 -8.95 2.22 5.50
C ARG A 78 -9.59 1.09 4.70
N ALA A 79 -10.46 0.30 5.33
CA ALA A 79 -11.04 -0.88 4.70
C ALA A 79 -11.91 -0.52 3.47
N THR A 80 -12.70 0.54 3.57
CA THR A 80 -13.57 1.02 2.48
C THR A 80 -12.77 1.57 1.32
N GLU A 81 -11.75 2.40 1.61
CA GLU A 81 -10.85 2.94 0.60
C GLU A 81 -10.06 1.83 -0.10
N LEU A 82 -9.56 0.87 0.68
CA LEU A 82 -8.85 -0.29 0.13
C LEU A 82 -9.76 -1.12 -0.79
N ALA A 83 -10.99 -1.42 -0.35
CA ALA A 83 -11.96 -2.13 -1.18
C ALA A 83 -12.25 -1.39 -2.49
N THR A 84 -12.39 -0.06 -2.44
CA THR A 84 -12.60 0.79 -3.62
C THR A 84 -11.41 0.75 -4.58
N ILE A 85 -10.18 0.68 -4.08
CA ILE A 85 -8.98 0.58 -4.92
C ILE A 85 -8.85 -0.81 -5.55
N ILE A 86 -9.14 -1.86 -4.78
CA ILE A 86 -9.04 -3.25 -5.25
C ILE A 86 -10.14 -3.60 -6.26
N ASP A 87 -11.34 -3.04 -6.10
CA ASP A 87 -12.46 -3.32 -7.00
C ASP A 87 -12.08 -2.93 -8.45
N PRO A 88 -12.14 -3.85 -9.43
CA PRO A 88 -11.86 -3.56 -10.84
C PRO A 88 -12.65 -2.37 -11.41
N ASN A 89 -13.86 -2.13 -10.89
CA ASN A 89 -14.73 -1.01 -11.28
C ASN A 89 -14.59 0.21 -10.37
N GLY A 90 -13.79 0.11 -9.31
CA GLY A 90 -13.60 1.16 -8.34
C GLY A 90 -12.77 2.34 -8.84
N ALA A 91 -12.39 3.23 -7.93
CA ALA A 91 -11.68 4.45 -8.25
C ALA A 91 -10.34 4.20 -8.97
N CYS A 92 -10.08 4.96 -10.02
CA CYS A 92 -8.79 5.03 -10.71
C CYS A 92 -7.98 6.27 -10.31
N VAL A 93 -8.56 7.17 -9.56
CA VAL A 93 -7.94 8.43 -9.13
C VAL A 93 -8.03 8.54 -7.62
N VAL A 94 -6.88 8.69 -6.96
CA VAL A 94 -6.76 8.85 -5.51
C VAL A 94 -6.05 10.17 -5.23
N TYR A 95 -6.62 10.98 -4.35
CA TYR A 95 -5.98 12.23 -3.95
C TYR A 95 -6.19 12.51 -2.46
N GLY A 96 -5.34 13.37 -1.92
CA GLY A 96 -5.42 13.75 -0.50
C GLY A 96 -4.15 14.47 -0.07
N GLY A 97 -4.16 15.05 1.11
CA GLY A 97 -3.02 15.74 1.70
C GLY A 97 -1.79 14.85 1.85
N ARG A 98 -0.66 15.45 2.18
CA ARG A 98 0.55 14.71 2.54
C ARG A 98 0.32 13.94 3.84
N GLN A 99 1.02 12.81 4.00
CA GLN A 99 1.00 11.98 5.22
C GLN A 99 -0.39 11.41 5.61
N LEU A 100 -1.37 11.44 4.72
CA LEU A 100 -2.68 10.83 4.97
C LEU A 100 -2.74 9.33 4.67
N GLY A 101 -1.61 8.69 4.35
CA GLY A 101 -1.52 7.26 4.15
C GLY A 101 -1.89 6.78 2.73
N LYS A 102 -1.78 7.62 1.69
CA LYS A 102 -1.99 7.21 0.29
C LYS A 102 -1.05 6.08 -0.12
N THR A 103 0.25 6.27 0.09
CA THR A 103 1.29 5.29 -0.18
C THR A 103 1.02 3.95 0.52
N ALA A 104 0.77 3.98 1.84
CA ALA A 104 0.44 2.78 2.60
C ALA A 104 -0.81 2.05 2.07
N LEU A 105 -1.81 2.82 1.61
CA LEU A 105 -3.02 2.27 1.01
C LEU A 105 -2.75 1.56 -0.33
N LEU A 106 -1.90 2.15 -1.18
CA LEU A 106 -1.52 1.56 -2.46
C LEU A 106 -0.62 0.32 -2.28
N GLU A 107 0.36 0.37 -1.38
CA GLU A 107 1.20 -0.79 -1.04
C GLU A 107 0.35 -1.94 -0.46
N ARG A 108 -0.64 -1.61 0.35
CA ARG A 108 -1.58 -2.60 0.87
C ARG A 108 -2.45 -3.21 -0.23
N ALA A 109 -2.89 -2.41 -1.20
CA ALA A 109 -3.61 -2.91 -2.37
C ALA A 109 -2.73 -3.83 -3.22
N GLU A 110 -1.44 -3.46 -3.45
CA GLU A 110 -0.47 -4.31 -4.12
C GLU A 110 -0.36 -5.69 -3.46
N SER A 111 -0.11 -5.72 -2.15
CA SER A 111 0.02 -6.96 -1.38
C SER A 111 -1.23 -7.84 -1.45
N ARG A 112 -2.43 -7.23 -1.48
CA ARG A 112 -3.70 -7.98 -1.52
C ARG A 112 -4.06 -8.49 -2.90
N CYS A 113 -3.68 -7.78 -3.97
CA CYS A 113 -4.03 -8.12 -5.35
C CYS A 113 -2.99 -9.02 -6.02
N SER A 114 -1.74 -9.04 -5.55
CA SER A 114 -0.69 -9.83 -6.16
C SER A 114 -0.82 -11.32 -5.77
N LYS A 115 -1.10 -12.16 -6.79
CA LYS A 115 -1.20 -13.62 -6.69
C LYS A 115 -0.55 -14.23 -7.93
N PRO A 116 0.80 -14.27 -7.97
CA PRO A 116 1.56 -14.68 -9.16
C PRO A 116 1.26 -16.11 -9.62
N GLU A 117 0.84 -16.99 -8.71
CA GLU A 117 0.38 -18.36 -9.01
C GLU A 117 -0.86 -18.38 -9.91
N ASN A 118 -1.70 -17.35 -9.83
CA ASN A 118 -2.90 -17.17 -10.65
C ASN A 118 -2.68 -16.21 -11.82
N LYS A 119 -1.43 -15.83 -12.12
CA LYS A 119 -1.07 -14.82 -13.12
C LYS A 119 -1.77 -13.46 -12.87
N ALA A 120 -2.06 -13.18 -11.60
CA ALA A 120 -2.61 -11.92 -11.12
C ALA A 120 -1.48 -11.11 -10.50
N TYR A 121 -1.20 -9.95 -11.06
CA TYR A 121 -0.09 -9.10 -10.64
C TYR A 121 -0.60 -7.76 -10.14
N ALA A 122 0.03 -7.25 -9.10
CA ALA A 122 -0.14 -5.87 -8.68
C ALA A 122 1.24 -5.23 -8.57
N VAL A 123 1.36 -4.01 -9.07
CA VAL A 123 2.63 -3.28 -9.12
C VAL A 123 2.39 -1.87 -8.61
N TYR A 124 2.94 -1.58 -7.44
CA TYR A 124 3.06 -0.23 -6.92
C TYR A 124 4.34 0.40 -7.49
N SER A 125 4.22 1.61 -8.00
CA SER A 125 5.33 2.39 -8.54
C SER A 125 5.18 3.85 -8.13
N THR A 126 6.29 4.52 -7.86
CA THR A 126 6.31 5.96 -7.60
C THR A 126 7.05 6.67 -8.71
N ILE A 127 6.40 7.67 -9.31
CA ILE A 127 6.98 8.47 -10.40
C ILE A 127 7.28 9.90 -9.96
N ILE A 128 7.74 10.03 -8.71
CA ILE A 128 8.08 11.31 -8.12
C ILE A 128 9.11 12.07 -9.00
N ARG A 129 8.85 13.35 -9.22
CA ARG A 129 9.70 14.26 -10.02
C ARG A 129 9.87 13.88 -11.50
N GLN A 130 9.18 12.87 -12.00
CA GLN A 130 9.17 12.55 -13.42
C GLN A 130 8.39 13.63 -14.19
N LYS A 131 9.01 14.22 -15.20
CA LYS A 131 8.44 15.32 -15.97
C LYS A 131 8.21 14.97 -17.43
N SER A 132 8.59 13.77 -17.86
CA SER A 132 8.35 13.28 -19.20
C SER A 132 7.68 11.92 -19.19
N GLU A 133 6.96 11.61 -20.28
CA GLU A 133 6.34 10.30 -20.45
C GLU A 133 7.40 9.19 -20.48
N ALA A 134 8.54 9.43 -21.12
CA ALA A 134 9.62 8.45 -21.24
C ALA A 134 10.22 8.08 -19.88
N GLU A 135 10.51 9.05 -19.01
CA GLU A 135 11.01 8.81 -17.66
C GLU A 135 10.00 8.03 -16.83
N ALA A 136 8.71 8.39 -16.89
CA ALA A 136 7.66 7.69 -16.17
C ALA A 136 7.55 6.23 -16.65
N VAL A 137 7.57 6.00 -17.96
CA VAL A 137 7.50 4.66 -18.55
C VAL A 137 8.72 3.82 -18.18
N GLU A 138 9.93 4.36 -18.21
CA GLU A 138 11.15 3.66 -17.80
C GLU A 138 11.03 3.17 -16.35
N THR A 139 10.58 4.03 -15.44
CA THR A 139 10.35 3.68 -14.04
C THR A 139 9.30 2.58 -13.91
N LEU A 140 8.16 2.70 -14.61
CA LEU A 140 7.10 1.70 -14.59
C LEU A 140 7.59 0.34 -15.12
N LEU A 141 8.36 0.30 -16.21
CA LEU A 141 8.93 -0.93 -16.77
C LEU A 141 9.88 -1.62 -15.78
N ALA A 142 10.75 -0.85 -15.14
CA ALA A 142 11.68 -1.35 -14.14
C ALA A 142 10.93 -1.97 -12.93
N ASP A 143 9.91 -1.29 -12.42
CA ASP A 143 9.10 -1.75 -11.31
C ASP A 143 8.24 -2.98 -11.67
N ILE A 144 7.63 -3.00 -12.86
CA ILE A 144 6.91 -4.17 -13.35
C ILE A 144 7.85 -5.39 -13.40
N LYS A 145 9.01 -5.25 -14.02
CA LYS A 145 9.99 -6.34 -14.10
C LYS A 145 10.42 -6.83 -12.72
N ARG A 146 10.77 -5.91 -11.83
CA ARG A 146 11.25 -6.22 -10.48
C ARG A 146 10.17 -6.91 -9.64
N LYS A 147 8.97 -6.35 -9.58
CA LYS A 147 7.89 -6.82 -8.71
C LYS A 147 7.18 -8.08 -9.22
N THR A 148 7.27 -8.35 -10.51
CA THR A 148 6.77 -9.60 -11.10
C THR A 148 7.85 -10.67 -11.24
N GLU A 149 9.05 -10.45 -10.67
CA GLU A 149 10.20 -11.36 -10.77
C GLU A 149 10.52 -11.74 -12.23
N GLY A 150 10.31 -10.80 -13.15
CA GLY A 150 10.53 -10.99 -14.58
C GLY A 150 9.45 -11.82 -15.29
N LYS A 151 8.39 -12.26 -14.60
CA LYS A 151 7.26 -13.00 -15.23
C LYS A 151 6.49 -12.14 -16.21
N VAL A 152 6.40 -10.83 -15.96
CA VAL A 152 5.90 -9.82 -16.89
C VAL A 152 7.10 -9.08 -17.47
N ALA A 153 7.63 -9.58 -18.59
CA ALA A 153 8.80 -9.01 -19.24
C ALA A 153 8.38 -8.15 -20.43
N LEU A 154 8.45 -6.82 -20.25
CA LEU A 154 8.17 -5.85 -21.29
C LEU A 154 9.49 -5.41 -21.93
N LYS A 155 9.47 -5.15 -23.24
CA LYS A 155 10.59 -4.56 -23.97
C LYS A 155 10.69 -3.06 -23.64
N PRO A 156 11.90 -2.48 -23.61
CA PRO A 156 12.06 -1.05 -23.46
C PRO A 156 11.21 -0.27 -24.48
N CYS A 157 10.53 0.75 -24.00
CA CYS A 157 9.72 1.66 -24.81
C CYS A 157 9.65 3.02 -24.14
N GLY A 158 9.30 4.06 -24.89
CA GLY A 158 9.30 5.45 -24.41
C GLY A 158 7.92 6.02 -24.16
N THR A 159 6.84 5.30 -24.45
CA THR A 159 5.47 5.80 -24.31
C THR A 159 4.56 4.81 -23.60
N LEU A 160 3.56 5.35 -22.86
CA LEU A 160 2.50 4.55 -22.26
C LEU A 160 1.71 3.74 -23.30
N ARG A 161 1.59 4.27 -24.52
CA ARG A 161 0.95 3.57 -25.64
C ARG A 161 1.67 2.27 -26.00
N GLU A 162 2.99 2.32 -26.14
CA GLU A 162 3.80 1.14 -26.46
C GLU A 162 3.79 0.13 -25.31
N MET A 163 3.90 0.61 -24.07
CA MET A 163 3.79 -0.22 -22.87
C MET A 163 2.43 -0.94 -22.81
N CYS A 164 1.33 -0.21 -22.98
CA CYS A 164 -0.02 -0.77 -22.98
C CYS A 164 -0.24 -1.76 -24.12
N ALA A 165 0.32 -1.51 -25.32
CA ALA A 165 0.24 -2.45 -26.42
C ALA A 165 0.95 -3.79 -26.12
N GLN A 166 2.06 -3.77 -25.41
CA GLN A 166 2.74 -4.96 -24.96
C GLN A 166 1.92 -5.71 -23.89
N LEU A 167 1.39 -5.00 -22.90
CA LEU A 167 0.51 -5.58 -21.88
C LEU A 167 -0.75 -6.20 -22.50
N SER A 168 -1.40 -5.51 -23.46
CA SER A 168 -2.58 -6.03 -24.17
C SER A 168 -2.30 -7.39 -24.81
N ARG A 169 -1.14 -7.56 -25.47
CA ARG A 169 -0.74 -8.85 -26.05
C ARG A 169 -0.58 -9.94 -24.97
N MET A 170 -0.02 -9.57 -23.79
CA MET A 170 0.15 -10.54 -22.70
C MET A 170 -1.20 -10.96 -22.09
N PHE A 171 -2.18 -10.07 -22.04
CA PHE A 171 -3.56 -10.41 -21.67
C PHE A 171 -4.18 -11.35 -22.73
N MET A 172 -4.05 -11.04 -24.02
CA MET A 172 -4.58 -11.85 -25.12
C MET A 172 -3.99 -13.27 -25.16
N THR A 173 -2.70 -13.40 -24.81
CA THR A 173 -2.01 -14.72 -24.78
C THR A 173 -2.19 -15.47 -23.45
N GLY A 174 -2.93 -14.91 -22.48
CA GLY A 174 -3.15 -15.52 -21.18
C GLY A 174 -1.90 -15.60 -20.30
N GLN A 175 -0.89 -14.79 -20.58
CA GLN A 175 0.28 -14.63 -19.71
C GLN A 175 -0.07 -13.80 -18.47
N ILE A 176 -1.02 -12.89 -18.61
CA ILE A 176 -1.59 -12.09 -17.52
C ILE A 176 -3.11 -12.35 -17.49
N VAL A 177 -3.65 -12.68 -16.33
CA VAL A 177 -5.09 -12.81 -16.08
C VAL A 177 -5.65 -11.53 -15.51
N SER A 178 -4.96 -10.92 -14.57
CA SER A 178 -5.30 -9.61 -14.03
C SER A 178 -4.06 -8.82 -13.66
N MET A 179 -4.15 -7.49 -13.76
CA MET A 179 -3.05 -6.59 -13.36
C MET A 179 -3.57 -5.30 -12.77
N HIS A 180 -3.04 -4.94 -11.60
CA HIS A 180 -3.24 -3.64 -10.96
C HIS A 180 -1.95 -2.83 -11.05
N LEU A 181 -1.98 -1.69 -11.73
CA LEU A 181 -0.87 -0.74 -11.81
C LEU A 181 -1.18 0.45 -10.90
N LEU A 182 -0.47 0.57 -9.80
CA LEU A 182 -0.70 1.57 -8.74
C LEU A 182 0.42 2.60 -8.79
N ILE A 183 0.12 3.79 -9.32
CA ILE A 183 1.11 4.83 -9.62
C ILE A 183 0.95 5.97 -8.60
N ASP A 184 1.95 6.18 -7.78
CA ASP A 184 1.96 7.24 -6.76
C ASP A 184 2.81 8.44 -7.18
N GLU A 185 2.56 9.59 -6.52
CA GLU A 185 3.28 10.85 -6.71
C GLU A 185 3.27 11.34 -8.17
N VAL A 186 2.10 11.26 -8.84
CA VAL A 186 1.93 11.60 -10.27
C VAL A 186 1.85 13.11 -10.54
N ASP A 187 1.95 13.97 -9.53
CA ASP A 187 1.66 15.41 -9.66
C ASP A 187 2.55 16.12 -10.68
N ASP A 188 3.86 15.86 -10.69
CA ASP A 188 4.80 16.47 -11.61
C ASP A 188 4.57 15.98 -13.06
N PHE A 189 4.33 14.68 -13.23
CA PHE A 189 3.98 14.08 -14.51
C PHE A 189 2.69 14.67 -15.08
N LEU A 190 1.63 14.76 -14.27
CA LEU A 190 0.37 15.39 -14.70
C LEU A 190 0.54 16.87 -15.06
N GLY A 191 1.39 17.58 -14.33
CA GLY A 191 1.75 18.95 -14.67
C GLY A 191 2.40 19.07 -16.04
N ALA A 192 3.31 18.16 -16.35
CA ALA A 192 4.04 18.17 -17.62
C ALA A 192 3.16 17.86 -18.85
N ILE A 193 2.16 16.98 -18.70
CA ILE A 193 1.26 16.58 -19.80
C ILE A 193 -0.05 17.37 -19.84
N ALA A 194 -0.20 18.40 -19.02
CA ALA A 194 -1.43 19.20 -18.95
C ALA A 194 -1.76 19.89 -20.27
N ASP A 195 -0.75 20.45 -20.95
CA ASP A 195 -0.90 21.13 -22.23
C ASP A 195 -1.33 20.18 -23.36
N GLU A 196 -1.06 18.90 -23.22
CA GLU A 196 -1.50 17.83 -24.12
C GLU A 196 -2.90 17.31 -23.77
N ALA A 197 -3.64 18.00 -22.90
CA ALA A 197 -4.95 17.57 -22.40
C ALA A 197 -4.93 16.14 -21.81
N TYR A 198 -3.82 15.76 -21.18
CA TYR A 198 -3.57 14.46 -20.57
C TYR A 198 -3.65 13.25 -21.51
N ARG A 199 -3.51 13.46 -22.83
CA ARG A 199 -3.56 12.40 -23.85
C ARG A 199 -2.61 11.22 -23.59
N PRO A 200 -1.40 11.39 -23.02
CA PRO A 200 -0.53 10.27 -22.70
C PRO A 200 -1.17 9.21 -21.77
N ILE A 201 -2.16 9.56 -20.94
CA ILE A 201 -2.86 8.61 -20.06
C ILE A 201 -3.93 7.79 -20.81
N GLN A 202 -4.40 8.23 -21.98
CA GLN A 202 -5.48 7.57 -22.71
C GLN A 202 -5.22 6.06 -22.95
N PRO A 203 -4.01 5.60 -23.29
CA PRO A 203 -3.73 4.18 -23.47
C PRO A 203 -4.02 3.31 -22.24
N LEU A 204 -3.84 3.84 -21.03
CA LEU A 204 -4.20 3.12 -19.79
C LEU A 204 -5.72 2.94 -19.66
N VAL A 205 -6.48 3.96 -20.05
CA VAL A 205 -7.97 3.92 -20.06
C VAL A 205 -8.45 2.90 -21.10
N ASP A 206 -7.84 2.92 -22.27
CA ASP A 206 -8.20 2.03 -23.37
C ASP A 206 -7.89 0.58 -23.01
N LEU A 207 -6.70 0.29 -22.45
CA LEU A 207 -6.32 -1.04 -22.00
C LEU A 207 -7.26 -1.56 -20.90
N LYS A 208 -7.66 -0.71 -19.95
CA LYS A 208 -8.65 -1.07 -18.93
C LYS A 208 -9.96 -1.53 -19.55
N ARG A 209 -10.45 -0.80 -20.56
CA ARG A 209 -11.69 -1.10 -21.28
C ARG A 209 -11.55 -2.38 -22.12
N GLU A 210 -10.48 -2.52 -22.89
CA GLU A 210 -10.19 -3.69 -23.73
C GLU A 210 -10.13 -4.99 -22.94
N THR A 211 -9.52 -4.95 -21.76
CA THR A 211 -9.38 -6.11 -20.86
C THR A 211 -10.60 -6.34 -19.98
N LYS A 212 -11.71 -5.61 -20.20
CA LYS A 212 -12.94 -5.70 -19.38
C LYS A 212 -12.64 -5.53 -17.88
N ASN A 213 -11.79 -4.56 -17.54
CA ASN A 213 -11.32 -4.24 -16.19
C ASN A 213 -10.40 -5.31 -15.53
N ASN A 214 -9.91 -6.31 -16.27
CA ASN A 214 -8.85 -7.19 -15.79
C ASN A 214 -7.51 -6.43 -15.65
N PHE A 215 -7.28 -5.43 -16.47
CA PHE A 215 -6.29 -4.39 -16.20
C PHE A 215 -6.95 -3.24 -15.45
N LYS A 216 -6.40 -2.87 -14.33
CA LYS A 216 -6.77 -1.67 -13.58
C LYS A 216 -5.53 -0.84 -13.31
N PHE A 217 -5.66 0.47 -13.43
CA PHE A 217 -4.64 1.39 -12.95
C PHE A 217 -5.24 2.36 -11.95
N VAL A 218 -4.41 2.81 -11.03
CA VAL A 218 -4.75 3.84 -10.04
C VAL A 218 -3.64 4.87 -10.07
N ILE A 219 -3.98 6.13 -10.24
CA ILE A 219 -3.06 7.26 -10.13
C ILE A 219 -3.34 7.99 -8.82
N ALA A 220 -2.29 8.22 -8.05
CA ALA A 220 -2.38 8.90 -6.76
C ALA A 220 -1.46 10.11 -6.69
N GLY A 221 -1.93 11.17 -6.06
CA GLY A 221 -1.17 12.39 -5.91
C GLY A 221 -1.83 13.38 -4.94
N LEU A 222 -1.38 14.62 -5.00
CA LEU A 222 -1.88 15.72 -4.17
C LEU A 222 -3.03 16.45 -4.89
N HIS A 223 -2.87 17.78 -5.02
CA HIS A 223 -3.90 18.65 -5.58
C HIS A 223 -3.93 18.67 -7.10
N ASN A 224 -2.82 18.40 -7.79
CA ASN A 224 -2.76 18.43 -9.24
C ASN A 224 -3.64 17.37 -9.87
N VAL A 225 -3.73 16.20 -9.27
CA VAL A 225 -4.66 15.14 -9.67
C VAL A 225 -6.11 15.62 -9.63
N CYS A 226 -6.49 16.38 -8.61
CA CYS A 226 -7.82 16.95 -8.49
C CYS A 226 -8.05 18.09 -9.50
N ARG A 227 -7.02 18.94 -9.74
CA ARG A 227 -7.06 19.99 -10.76
C ARG A 227 -7.21 19.42 -12.16
N ALA A 228 -6.44 18.41 -12.52
CA ALA A 228 -6.51 17.73 -13.80
C ALA A 228 -7.93 17.22 -14.09
N LYS A 229 -8.58 16.63 -13.08
CA LYS A 229 -9.98 16.20 -13.18
C LYS A 229 -10.94 17.37 -13.42
N ASN A 230 -10.76 18.47 -12.71
CA ASN A 230 -11.65 19.62 -12.80
C ASN A 230 -11.45 20.43 -14.10
N ALA A 231 -10.23 20.45 -14.62
CA ALA A 231 -9.88 21.14 -15.87
C ALA A 231 -10.44 20.43 -17.11
N THR A 232 -10.50 19.12 -17.08
CA THR A 232 -11.07 18.29 -18.15
C THR A 232 -12.56 18.03 -17.91
N ARG A 233 -13.42 19.04 -18.00
CA ARG A 233 -14.88 18.90 -17.82
C ARG A 233 -15.42 17.59 -18.42
N ALA A 234 -16.64 17.18 -18.12
CA ALA A 234 -17.31 15.88 -18.31
C ALA A 234 -16.95 14.99 -19.53
N ASN A 235 -16.28 15.52 -20.53
CA ASN A 235 -15.85 14.81 -21.77
C ASN A 235 -14.34 14.52 -21.86
N GLY A 236 -13.54 14.86 -20.86
CA GLY A 236 -12.10 14.60 -20.86
C GLY A 236 -11.74 13.20 -20.35
N ILE A 237 -10.45 12.85 -20.46
CA ILE A 237 -9.91 11.54 -20.00
C ILE A 237 -10.29 11.26 -18.54
N PHE A 238 -10.19 12.24 -17.65
CA PHE A 238 -10.56 12.09 -16.25
C PHE A 238 -12.07 11.86 -16.03
N GLY A 239 -12.94 12.25 -16.95
CA GLY A 239 -14.36 11.92 -16.92
C GLY A 239 -14.62 10.42 -17.06
N GLN A 240 -13.74 9.68 -17.73
CA GLN A 240 -13.81 8.23 -17.92
C GLN A 240 -13.27 7.43 -16.74
N LEU A 241 -12.57 8.06 -15.80
CA LEU A 241 -11.94 7.40 -14.66
C LEU A 241 -12.85 7.23 -13.43
N GLY A 242 -14.11 7.58 -13.58
CA GLY A 242 -15.10 7.46 -12.51
C GLY A 242 -14.93 8.50 -11.40
N ARG A 243 -15.52 8.22 -10.25
CA ARG A 243 -15.46 9.12 -9.09
C ARG A 243 -14.11 8.99 -8.39
N PRO A 244 -13.36 10.09 -8.18
CA PRO A 244 -12.10 10.01 -7.46
C PRO A 244 -12.31 9.73 -5.99
N LEU A 245 -11.37 9.03 -5.40
CA LEU A 245 -11.29 8.73 -3.98
C LEU A 245 -10.47 9.81 -3.27
N CYS A 246 -11.09 10.53 -2.36
CA CYS A 246 -10.42 11.51 -1.50
C CYS A 246 -9.99 10.84 -0.20
N ILE A 247 -8.69 10.80 0.06
CA ILE A 247 -8.17 10.31 1.34
C ILE A 247 -8.20 11.45 2.35
N LYS A 248 -9.03 11.26 3.37
CA LYS A 248 -9.20 12.19 4.49
C LYS A 248 -8.35 11.74 5.69
N PRO A 249 -8.15 12.56 6.73
CA PRO A 249 -7.62 12.09 8.00
C PRO A 249 -8.36 10.85 8.53
N LEU A 250 -7.71 10.04 9.34
CA LEU A 250 -8.34 8.92 10.01
C LEU A 250 -9.48 9.42 10.92
N SER A 251 -10.51 8.61 11.11
CA SER A 251 -11.49 8.91 12.14
C SER A 251 -10.82 8.91 13.52
N PRO A 252 -11.35 9.65 14.51
CA PRO A 252 -10.79 9.63 15.87
C PRO A 252 -10.67 8.21 16.44
N THR A 253 -11.64 7.35 16.13
CA THR A 253 -11.63 5.94 16.56
C THR A 253 -10.49 5.16 15.94
N ASP A 254 -10.28 5.30 14.62
CA ASP A 254 -9.20 4.60 13.91
C ASP A 254 -7.83 5.12 14.31
N ALA A 255 -7.70 6.43 14.50
CA ALA A 255 -6.48 7.05 14.98
C ALA A 255 -6.15 6.58 16.40
N MET A 256 -7.15 6.47 17.27
CA MET A 256 -6.98 5.91 18.61
C MET A 256 -6.52 4.44 18.57
N GLN A 257 -7.07 3.63 17.67
CA GLN A 257 -6.62 2.26 17.47
C GLN A 257 -5.16 2.20 17.02
N LEU A 258 -4.79 3.04 16.06
CA LEU A 258 -3.42 3.14 15.55
C LEU A 258 -2.42 3.48 16.66
N LEU A 259 -2.77 4.41 17.54
CA LEU A 259 -1.91 4.82 18.66
C LEU A 259 -1.90 3.79 19.80
N SER A 260 -3.05 3.24 20.15
CA SER A 260 -3.18 2.41 21.36
C SER A 260 -2.78 0.95 21.15
N LYS A 261 -3.00 0.41 19.93
CA LYS A 261 -2.77 -1.01 19.66
C LYS A 261 -1.31 -1.44 19.94
N PRO A 262 -0.27 -0.77 19.41
CA PRO A 262 1.12 -1.12 19.71
C PRO A 262 1.46 -0.98 21.19
N LEU A 263 0.97 0.06 21.84
CA LEU A 263 1.24 0.32 23.26
C LEU A 263 0.63 -0.77 24.17
N ARG A 264 -0.56 -1.25 23.85
CA ARG A 264 -1.20 -2.35 24.58
C ARG A 264 -0.37 -3.63 24.50
N TYR A 265 0.20 -3.94 23.36
CA TYR A 265 1.07 -5.12 23.21
C TYR A 265 2.36 -5.00 24.01
N LEU A 266 2.83 -3.79 24.27
CA LEU A 266 3.96 -3.52 25.17
C LEU A 266 3.55 -3.48 26.64
N GLY A 267 2.27 -3.76 26.98
CA GLY A 267 1.78 -3.77 28.35
C GLY A 267 1.37 -2.39 28.90
N PHE A 268 1.43 -1.34 28.08
CA PHE A 268 0.95 -0.04 28.54
C PHE A 268 -0.57 0.00 28.64
N ARG A 269 -1.08 0.46 29.77
CA ARG A 269 -2.50 0.78 29.94
C ARG A 269 -2.72 2.27 29.73
N ILE A 270 -3.65 2.59 28.86
CA ILE A 270 -4.05 3.98 28.62
C ILE A 270 -5.36 4.17 29.40
N ASP A 271 -5.24 4.62 30.64
CA ASP A 271 -6.39 4.71 31.56
C ASP A 271 -7.20 6.01 31.40
N ARG A 272 -6.62 7.05 30.77
CA ARG A 272 -7.29 8.34 30.54
C ARG A 272 -6.93 8.91 29.18
N TYR A 273 -7.95 9.23 28.39
CA TYR A 273 -7.86 9.71 27.02
C TYR A 273 -7.79 11.24 26.81
N PRO A 274 -7.97 12.15 27.81
CA PRO A 274 -8.15 13.58 27.54
C PRO A 274 -6.97 14.22 26.80
N HIS A 275 -5.76 13.74 27.02
CA HIS A 275 -4.58 14.24 26.29
C HIS A 275 -4.46 13.67 24.86
N LEU A 276 -4.97 12.46 24.61
CA LEU A 276 -5.00 11.87 23.28
C LEU A 276 -6.09 12.51 22.40
N GLU A 277 -7.22 12.87 22.97
CA GLU A 277 -8.26 13.65 22.26
C GLU A 277 -7.71 14.99 21.79
N THR A 278 -6.93 15.68 22.61
CA THR A 278 -6.28 16.94 22.22
C THR A 278 -5.28 16.77 21.07
N ILE A 279 -4.52 15.65 21.04
CA ILE A 279 -3.59 15.34 19.95
C ILE A 279 -4.35 14.99 18.65
N LEU A 280 -5.53 14.38 18.75
CA LEU A 280 -6.34 13.97 17.61
C LEU A 280 -7.21 15.10 17.03
N THR A 281 -7.43 16.18 17.78
CA THR A 281 -8.25 17.34 17.38
C THR A 281 -7.42 18.50 16.84
N ASN A 282 -6.11 18.54 17.04
CA ASN A 282 -5.16 19.51 16.49
C ASN A 282 -4.39 18.92 15.30
#